data_72ab468c59b65f888deb9fe4b505ce78
#
_entry.id   72ab468c59b65f888deb9fe4b505ce78
#
_cell.length_a   1.000
_cell.length_b   1.000
_cell.length_c   1.000
_cell.angle_alpha   90.00
_cell.angle_beta   90.00
_cell.angle_gamma   90.00
#
_symmetry.space_group_name_H-M   'P 1'
#
loop_
_entity.id
_entity.type
_entity.pdbx_description
1 polymer ?
#
loop_
_entity_poly.entity_id
_entity_poly.type
_entity_poly.pdbx_seq_one_letter_code
_entity_poly.pdbx_strand_id
1 'polypeptide(L)'
;MSLPASPEDTKTELDRASALWEETRTQLDDILNNRDAMVSLRDIAGDLAITMSAIQLDNNKIVATMLLANAPTNQVALAQRQTQLIERMSRSVDKIIELGNTKALSDSFSRDSENFTRVLEGIANGNRELLLTASNNADVQASLNRIDELFRSVMTRMVEINARSAHVAEMKKSAESIYQGSADVRDLYGALAARYESTRGKGIKSPLFGIGCVIAALMMLATICFLIYRKAKKLIGETAYQNEQNQAAIHQLLGELADLDDGDLSFQTAVIESL
;
A
#
# COMPACT_ATOMS: atom_id res chain seq x y z
N MET A 1 -46.18 -1.32 23.06
CA MET A 1 -46.56 -2.53 22.34
C MET A 1 -45.45 -3.55 22.60
N SER A 2 -45.74 -4.55 23.47
CA SER A 2 -44.79 -5.64 23.72
C SER A 2 -44.87 -6.61 22.52
N LEU A 3 -43.74 -6.87 21.90
CA LEU A 3 -43.62 -7.91 20.88
C LEU A 3 -44.00 -9.26 21.52
N PRO A 4 -44.73 -10.13 20.80
CA PRO A 4 -45.03 -11.49 21.29
C PRO A 4 -43.73 -12.24 21.52
N ALA A 5 -43.66 -13.04 22.57
CA ALA A 5 -42.51 -13.88 22.86
C ALA A 5 -42.22 -14.80 21.67
N SER A 6 -40.95 -14.95 21.31
CA SER A 6 -40.53 -15.89 20.30
C SER A 6 -40.98 -17.32 20.65
N PRO A 7 -41.45 -18.11 19.68
CA PRO A 7 -41.74 -19.54 19.91
C PRO A 7 -40.48 -20.23 20.45
N GLU A 8 -40.65 -21.13 21.43
CA GLU A 8 -39.52 -21.86 22.02
C GLU A 8 -38.64 -22.57 20.98
N ASP A 9 -39.26 -23.05 19.87
CA ASP A 9 -38.56 -23.69 18.76
C ASP A 9 -37.58 -22.78 18.00
N THR A 10 -37.73 -21.42 18.10
CA THR A 10 -36.88 -20.47 17.42
C THR A 10 -35.79 -19.86 18.35
N LYS A 11 -35.87 -20.16 19.65
CA LYS A 11 -34.94 -19.61 20.63
C LYS A 11 -33.49 -20.06 20.36
N THR A 12 -33.29 -21.36 20.09
CA THR A 12 -31.96 -21.93 19.81
C THR A 12 -31.33 -21.29 18.54
N GLU A 13 -32.14 -21.04 17.51
CA GLU A 13 -31.67 -20.42 16.27
C GLU A 13 -31.39 -18.91 16.45
N LEU A 14 -32.19 -18.24 17.30
CA LEU A 14 -31.96 -16.85 17.68
C LEU A 14 -30.67 -16.71 18.50
N ASP A 15 -30.43 -17.63 19.45
CA ASP A 15 -29.20 -17.63 20.25
C ASP A 15 -27.97 -17.88 19.34
N ARG A 16 -28.10 -18.80 18.35
CA ARG A 16 -27.05 -19.03 17.35
C ARG A 16 -26.82 -17.80 16.45
N ALA A 17 -27.90 -17.15 16.02
CA ALA A 17 -27.81 -15.94 15.22
C ALA A 17 -27.15 -14.80 16.00
N SER A 18 -27.49 -14.66 17.30
CA SER A 18 -26.87 -13.69 18.18
C SER A 18 -25.38 -13.96 18.39
N ALA A 19 -24.99 -15.23 18.57
CA ALA A 19 -23.59 -15.62 18.73
C ALA A 19 -22.77 -15.32 17.46
N LEU A 20 -23.29 -15.66 16.28
CA LEU A 20 -22.66 -15.34 14.99
C LEU A 20 -22.56 -13.84 14.74
N TRP A 21 -23.56 -13.08 15.17
CA TRP A 21 -23.54 -11.63 15.07
C TRP A 21 -22.46 -11.02 15.96
N GLU A 22 -22.34 -11.44 17.22
CA GLU A 22 -21.31 -10.95 18.14
C GLU A 22 -19.90 -11.32 17.66
N GLU A 23 -19.72 -12.51 17.08
CA GLU A 23 -18.46 -12.89 16.44
C GLU A 23 -18.14 -11.98 15.26
N THR A 24 -19.09 -11.76 14.34
CA THR A 24 -18.93 -10.87 13.19
C THR A 24 -18.66 -9.44 13.64
N ARG A 25 -19.35 -8.97 14.67
CA ARG A 25 -19.16 -7.65 15.25
C ARG A 25 -17.74 -7.49 15.80
N THR A 26 -17.24 -8.46 16.54
CA THR A 26 -15.87 -8.43 17.07
C THR A 26 -14.85 -8.34 15.92
N GLN A 27 -15.05 -9.11 14.86
CA GLN A 27 -14.18 -9.07 13.68
C GLN A 27 -14.25 -7.72 12.93
N LEU A 28 -15.44 -7.09 12.87
CA LEU A 28 -15.60 -5.75 12.32
C LEU A 28 -14.93 -4.68 13.18
N ASP A 29 -15.05 -4.80 14.50
CA ASP A 29 -14.38 -3.89 15.44
C ASP A 29 -12.85 -4.00 15.31
N ASP A 30 -12.31 -5.21 15.12
CA ASP A 30 -10.88 -5.42 14.85
C ASP A 30 -10.45 -4.71 13.56
N ILE A 31 -11.23 -4.80 12.49
CA ILE A 31 -10.95 -4.10 11.23
C ILE A 31 -10.98 -2.59 11.43
N LEU A 32 -11.99 -2.08 12.13
CA LEU A 32 -12.15 -0.64 12.36
C LEU A 32 -11.03 -0.07 13.24
N ASN A 33 -10.65 -0.79 14.29
CA ASN A 33 -9.57 -0.38 15.20
C ASN A 33 -8.20 -0.36 14.53
N ASN A 34 -7.98 -1.21 13.53
CA ASN A 34 -6.72 -1.29 12.80
C ASN A 34 -6.70 -0.44 11.50
N ARG A 35 -7.79 0.28 11.19
CA ARG A 35 -7.91 1.10 9.98
C ARG A 35 -6.79 2.14 9.85
N ASP A 36 -6.47 2.83 10.95
CA ASP A 36 -5.46 3.88 10.95
C ASP A 36 -4.05 3.33 10.72
N ALA A 37 -3.78 2.10 11.18
CA ALA A 37 -2.54 1.40 10.87
C ALA A 37 -2.41 1.13 9.37
N MET A 38 -3.50 0.76 8.70
CA MET A 38 -3.51 0.50 7.26
C MET A 38 -3.32 1.77 6.43
N VAL A 39 -3.98 2.88 6.81
CA VAL A 39 -3.79 4.19 6.16
C VAL A 39 -2.35 4.63 6.29
N SER A 40 -1.79 4.57 7.50
CA SER A 40 -0.40 4.93 7.77
C SER A 40 0.60 4.06 7.00
N LEU A 41 0.36 2.74 6.87
CA LEU A 41 1.22 1.86 6.07
C LEU A 41 1.20 2.24 4.60
N ARG A 42 0.06 2.64 4.06
CA ARG A 42 -0.06 3.10 2.67
C ARG A 42 0.73 4.38 2.43
N ASP A 43 0.69 5.33 3.37
CA ASP A 43 1.44 6.57 3.26
C ASP A 43 2.95 6.30 3.34
N ILE A 44 3.39 5.44 4.27
CA ILE A 44 4.78 5.01 4.38
C ILE A 44 5.23 4.30 3.10
N ALA A 45 4.38 3.48 2.49
CA ALA A 45 4.68 2.81 1.22
C ALA A 45 4.92 3.82 0.08
N GLY A 46 4.07 4.85 -0.01
CA GLY A 46 4.22 5.93 -0.98
C GLY A 46 5.56 6.66 -0.82
N ASP A 47 5.88 7.06 0.40
CA ASP A 47 7.16 7.71 0.72
C ASP A 47 8.36 6.82 0.38
N LEU A 48 8.27 5.52 0.69
CA LEU A 48 9.33 4.56 0.37
C LEU A 48 9.52 4.38 -1.13
N ALA A 49 8.46 4.32 -1.92
CA ALA A 49 8.55 4.20 -3.37
C ALA A 49 9.29 5.40 -3.98
N ILE A 50 9.01 6.62 -3.49
CA ILE A 50 9.71 7.84 -3.90
C ILE A 50 11.18 7.77 -3.48
N THR A 51 11.46 7.38 -2.25
CA THR A 51 12.83 7.27 -1.71
C THR A 51 13.64 6.23 -2.47
N MET A 52 13.08 5.06 -2.75
CA MET A 52 13.75 4.01 -3.52
C MET A 52 14.05 4.44 -4.96
N SER A 53 13.14 5.20 -5.59
CA SER A 53 13.36 5.79 -6.91
C SER A 53 14.50 6.81 -6.90
N ALA A 54 14.61 7.63 -5.86
CA ALA A 54 15.72 8.55 -5.69
C ALA A 54 17.07 7.84 -5.51
N ILE A 55 17.10 6.75 -4.70
CA ILE A 55 18.27 5.89 -4.53
C ILE A 55 18.69 5.29 -5.88
N GLN A 56 17.73 4.80 -6.67
CA GLN A 56 17.99 4.24 -8.00
C GLN A 56 18.58 5.27 -8.96
N LEU A 57 18.07 6.50 -8.93
CA LEU A 57 18.58 7.60 -9.74
C LEU A 57 20.04 7.92 -9.40
N ASP A 58 20.37 8.05 -8.11
CA ASP A 58 21.74 8.34 -7.67
C ASP A 58 22.67 7.13 -7.94
N ASN A 59 22.18 5.90 -7.83
CA ASN A 59 22.95 4.72 -8.25
C ASN A 59 23.26 4.73 -9.77
N ASN A 60 22.31 5.12 -10.60
CA ASN A 60 22.53 5.26 -12.03
C ASN A 60 23.56 6.36 -12.35
N LYS A 61 23.59 7.46 -11.59
CA LYS A 61 24.63 8.48 -11.71
C LYS A 61 26.02 7.92 -11.36
N ILE A 62 26.11 7.12 -10.30
CA ILE A 62 27.37 6.45 -9.93
C ILE A 62 27.84 5.58 -11.10
N VAL A 63 26.99 4.73 -11.67
CA VAL A 63 27.32 3.88 -12.80
C VAL A 63 27.78 4.69 -14.01
N ALA A 64 27.05 5.76 -14.37
CA ALA A 64 27.42 6.63 -15.48
C ALA A 64 28.78 7.32 -15.28
N THR A 65 29.01 7.87 -14.08
CA THR A 65 30.27 8.51 -13.74
C THR A 65 31.45 7.54 -13.74
N MET A 66 31.23 6.31 -13.23
CA MET A 66 32.27 5.26 -13.25
C MET A 66 32.61 4.84 -14.67
N LEU A 67 31.63 4.74 -15.57
CA LEU A 67 31.85 4.46 -16.99
C LEU A 67 32.65 5.56 -17.66
N LEU A 68 32.29 6.82 -17.45
CA LEU A 68 33.02 7.97 -18.01
C LEU A 68 34.45 8.07 -17.48
N ALA A 69 34.68 7.68 -16.24
CA ALA A 69 36.01 7.64 -15.60
C ALA A 69 36.83 6.40 -16.00
N ASN A 70 36.35 5.54 -16.90
CA ASN A 70 36.99 4.26 -17.25
C ASN A 70 37.29 3.38 -16.02
N ALA A 71 36.38 3.34 -15.05
CA ALA A 71 36.52 2.49 -13.87
C ALA A 71 36.60 0.99 -14.26
N PRO A 72 37.25 0.16 -13.45
CA PRO A 72 37.32 -1.29 -13.70
C PRO A 72 35.95 -1.91 -13.94
N THR A 73 35.83 -2.75 -14.97
CA THR A 73 34.54 -3.34 -15.40
C THR A 73 33.81 -4.10 -14.28
N ASN A 74 34.55 -4.79 -13.41
CA ASN A 74 33.97 -5.46 -12.24
C ASN A 74 33.30 -4.49 -11.26
N GLN A 75 33.86 -3.31 -11.07
CA GLN A 75 33.27 -2.27 -10.21
C GLN A 75 31.99 -1.70 -10.82
N VAL A 76 32.01 -1.39 -12.10
CA VAL A 76 30.83 -0.94 -12.84
C VAL A 76 29.73 -2.02 -12.79
N ALA A 77 30.07 -3.29 -13.00
CA ALA A 77 29.11 -4.39 -12.94
C ALA A 77 28.48 -4.54 -11.56
N LEU A 78 29.26 -4.37 -10.48
CA LEU A 78 28.74 -4.41 -9.11
C LEU A 78 27.82 -3.20 -8.83
N ALA A 79 28.18 -2.01 -9.29
CA ALA A 79 27.32 -0.83 -9.18
C ALA A 79 26.00 -1.00 -9.97
N GLN A 80 26.02 -1.59 -11.16
CA GLN A 80 24.82 -1.91 -11.94
C GLN A 80 23.92 -2.95 -11.23
N ARG A 81 24.50 -3.95 -10.57
CA ARG A 81 23.74 -4.93 -9.79
C ARG A 81 22.96 -4.30 -8.64
N GLN A 82 23.35 -3.11 -8.14
CA GLN A 82 22.62 -2.42 -7.09
C GLN A 82 21.19 -2.07 -7.52
N THR A 83 20.97 -1.74 -8.79
CA THR A 83 19.62 -1.49 -9.33
C THR A 83 18.68 -2.68 -9.11
N GLN A 84 19.18 -3.91 -9.33
CA GLN A 84 18.40 -5.13 -9.09
C GLN A 84 18.08 -5.35 -7.61
N LEU A 85 19.03 -5.02 -6.71
CA LEU A 85 18.81 -5.11 -5.26
C LEU A 85 17.76 -4.09 -4.80
N ILE A 86 17.82 -2.85 -5.30
CA ILE A 86 16.84 -1.80 -5.01
C ILE A 86 15.44 -2.28 -5.43
N GLU A 87 15.28 -2.81 -6.65
CA GLU A 87 14.00 -3.33 -7.14
C GLU A 87 13.50 -4.52 -6.31
N ARG A 88 14.40 -5.42 -5.88
CA ARG A 88 14.01 -6.56 -5.03
C ARG A 88 13.58 -6.12 -3.65
N MET A 89 14.28 -5.16 -3.05
CA MET A 89 13.90 -4.56 -1.79
C MET A 89 12.52 -3.86 -1.90
N SER A 90 12.28 -3.08 -2.95
CA SER A 90 10.97 -2.46 -3.21
C SER A 90 9.85 -3.51 -3.28
N ARG A 91 10.05 -4.59 -4.08
CA ARG A 91 9.07 -5.67 -4.16
C ARG A 91 8.85 -6.40 -2.84
N SER A 92 9.88 -6.52 -1.99
CA SER A 92 9.74 -7.12 -0.66
C SER A 92 8.89 -6.23 0.26
N VAL A 93 9.08 -4.91 0.20
CA VAL A 93 8.25 -3.93 0.92
C VAL A 93 6.79 -4.02 0.49
N ASP A 94 6.52 -3.99 -0.82
CA ASP A 94 5.16 -4.09 -1.36
C ASP A 94 4.45 -5.35 -0.88
N LYS A 95 5.15 -6.50 -0.91
CA LYS A 95 4.62 -7.76 -0.41
C LYS A 95 4.37 -7.77 1.10
N ILE A 96 5.24 -7.14 1.90
CA ILE A 96 5.04 -7.01 3.35
C ILE A 96 3.77 -6.18 3.63
N ILE A 97 3.55 -5.12 2.88
CA ILE A 97 2.37 -4.26 3.02
C ILE A 97 1.10 -4.99 2.56
N GLU A 98 1.19 -5.70 1.45
CA GLU A 98 0.06 -6.43 0.88
C GLU A 98 -0.33 -7.69 1.67
N LEU A 99 0.64 -8.50 2.06
CA LEU A 99 0.41 -9.83 2.63
C LEU A 99 0.59 -9.89 4.14
N GLY A 100 1.13 -8.84 4.74
CA GLY A 100 1.67 -8.85 6.09
C GLY A 100 3.11 -9.33 6.11
N ASN A 101 3.83 -8.99 7.18
CA ASN A 101 5.23 -9.39 7.31
C ASN A 101 5.36 -10.88 7.62
N THR A 102 6.05 -11.60 6.74
CA THR A 102 6.50 -12.97 7.01
C THR A 102 8.01 -12.96 7.26
N LYS A 103 8.48 -13.93 8.05
CA LYS A 103 9.92 -14.08 8.29
C LYS A 103 10.72 -14.17 6.98
N ALA A 104 10.19 -14.88 5.97
CA ALA A 104 10.85 -15.02 4.67
C ALA A 104 11.02 -13.69 3.94
N LEU A 105 10.01 -12.80 3.98
CA LEU A 105 10.06 -11.48 3.35
C LEU A 105 11.02 -10.55 4.09
N SER A 106 10.98 -10.54 5.42
CA SER A 106 11.90 -9.78 6.26
C SER A 106 13.36 -10.24 6.05
N ASP A 107 13.61 -11.54 6.08
CA ASP A 107 14.94 -12.10 5.84
C ASP A 107 15.45 -11.81 4.41
N SER A 108 14.54 -11.78 3.42
CA SER A 108 14.91 -11.42 2.04
C SER A 108 15.33 -9.96 1.95
N PHE A 109 14.52 -9.05 2.53
CA PHE A 109 14.86 -7.64 2.58
C PHE A 109 16.18 -7.40 3.30
N SER A 110 16.39 -8.03 4.46
CA SER A 110 17.63 -7.88 5.24
C SER A 110 18.87 -8.32 4.46
N ARG A 111 18.81 -9.48 3.80
CA ARG A 111 19.94 -9.94 2.97
C ARG A 111 20.23 -9.01 1.80
N ASP A 112 19.19 -8.49 1.14
CA ASP A 112 19.37 -7.57 0.02
C ASP A 112 19.91 -6.21 0.49
N SER A 113 19.47 -5.72 1.64
CA SER A 113 19.97 -4.47 2.24
C SER A 113 21.42 -4.60 2.70
N GLU A 114 21.81 -5.73 3.32
CA GLU A 114 23.20 -5.99 3.70
C GLU A 114 24.12 -6.06 2.48
N ASN A 115 23.69 -6.74 1.40
CA ASN A 115 24.47 -6.80 0.18
C ASN A 115 24.57 -5.44 -0.51
N PHE A 116 23.49 -4.68 -0.50
CA PHE A 116 23.45 -3.31 -1.03
C PHE A 116 24.46 -2.42 -0.29
N THR A 117 24.37 -2.36 1.03
CA THR A 117 25.26 -1.55 1.87
C THR A 117 26.73 -1.94 1.71
N ARG A 118 27.03 -3.26 1.71
CA ARG A 118 28.39 -3.76 1.54
C ARG A 118 29.04 -3.29 0.24
N VAL A 119 28.30 -3.28 -0.86
CA VAL A 119 28.83 -2.82 -2.15
C VAL A 119 28.99 -1.31 -2.16
N LEU A 120 28.05 -0.52 -1.62
CA LEU A 120 28.18 0.93 -1.52
C LEU A 120 29.39 1.33 -0.69
N GLU A 121 29.56 0.74 0.49
CA GLU A 121 30.72 0.94 1.34
C GLU A 121 32.02 0.53 0.63
N GLY A 122 31.97 -0.56 -0.14
CA GLY A 122 33.09 -1.00 -0.94
C GLY A 122 33.48 -0.02 -2.05
N ILE A 123 32.50 0.64 -2.68
CA ILE A 123 32.75 1.69 -3.67
C ILE A 123 33.30 2.97 -2.99
N ALA A 124 32.78 3.29 -1.79
CA ALA A 124 33.21 4.47 -1.02
C ALA A 124 34.64 4.31 -0.49
N ASN A 125 34.94 3.18 0.16
CA ASN A 125 36.12 2.99 1.00
C ASN A 125 37.10 1.91 0.48
N GLY A 126 36.70 1.19 -0.54
CA GLY A 126 37.37 -0.02 -1.02
C GLY A 126 36.95 -1.30 -0.27
N ASN A 127 36.95 -2.43 -0.95
CA ASN A 127 36.68 -3.74 -0.38
C ASN A 127 37.49 -4.82 -1.10
N ARG A 128 38.41 -5.46 -0.40
CA ARG A 128 39.31 -6.46 -0.99
C ARG A 128 38.58 -7.75 -1.41
N GLU A 129 37.57 -8.15 -0.66
CA GLU A 129 36.79 -9.37 -0.98
C GLU A 129 35.97 -9.20 -2.26
N LEU A 130 35.43 -7.99 -2.47
CA LEU A 130 34.66 -7.65 -3.66
C LEU A 130 35.55 -7.11 -4.80
N LEU A 131 36.86 -7.03 -4.62
CA LEU A 131 37.82 -6.43 -5.55
C LEU A 131 37.43 -5.00 -5.92
N LEU A 132 36.93 -4.23 -4.97
CA LEU A 132 36.56 -2.82 -5.11
C LEU A 132 37.69 -1.95 -4.60
N THR A 133 38.04 -0.93 -5.40
CA THR A 133 38.93 0.18 -5.00
C THR A 133 38.06 1.38 -4.63
N ALA A 134 38.45 2.13 -3.61
CA ALA A 134 37.75 3.34 -3.22
C ALA A 134 37.69 4.34 -4.39
N SER A 135 36.52 4.91 -4.58
CA SER A 135 36.33 5.95 -5.59
C SER A 135 36.76 7.30 -5.02
N ASN A 136 37.73 7.96 -5.69
CA ASN A 136 38.14 9.31 -5.36
C ASN A 136 37.38 10.40 -6.17
N ASN A 137 36.40 9.98 -6.98
CA ASN A 137 35.59 10.89 -7.77
C ASN A 137 34.57 11.60 -6.88
N ALA A 138 34.57 12.96 -6.85
CA ALA A 138 33.72 13.76 -6.00
C ALA A 138 32.22 13.55 -6.27
N ASP A 139 31.82 13.36 -7.54
CA ASP A 139 30.42 13.16 -7.92
C ASP A 139 29.92 11.76 -7.45
N VAL A 140 30.79 10.75 -7.54
CA VAL A 140 30.49 9.41 -6.99
C VAL A 140 30.32 9.50 -5.48
N GLN A 141 31.24 10.17 -4.77
CA GLN A 141 31.14 10.32 -3.32
C GLN A 141 29.89 11.10 -2.89
N ALA A 142 29.54 12.17 -3.61
CA ALA A 142 28.31 12.93 -3.34
C ALA A 142 27.05 12.06 -3.52
N SER A 143 27.00 11.24 -4.58
CA SER A 143 25.89 10.32 -4.81
C SER A 143 25.83 9.21 -3.75
N LEU A 144 26.98 8.65 -3.34
CA LEU A 144 27.06 7.65 -2.26
C LEU A 144 26.55 8.21 -0.93
N ASN A 145 26.98 9.42 -0.55
CA ASN A 145 26.51 10.07 0.69
C ASN A 145 24.99 10.28 0.67
N ARG A 146 24.45 10.72 -0.46
CA ARG A 146 22.99 10.88 -0.61
C ARG A 146 22.24 9.56 -0.52
N ILE A 147 22.74 8.50 -1.17
CA ILE A 147 22.18 7.16 -1.06
C ILE A 147 22.20 6.70 0.39
N ASP A 148 23.29 6.92 1.13
CA ASP A 148 23.40 6.52 2.54
C ASP A 148 22.33 7.22 3.41
N GLU A 149 22.12 8.54 3.23
CA GLU A 149 21.07 9.29 3.93
C GLU A 149 19.67 8.77 3.60
N LEU A 150 19.38 8.57 2.31
CA LEU A 150 18.09 8.03 1.86
C LEU A 150 17.87 6.61 2.37
N PHE A 151 18.91 5.78 2.35
CA PHE A 151 18.81 4.41 2.78
C PHE A 151 18.60 4.26 4.29
N ARG A 152 19.19 5.13 5.10
CA ARG A 152 18.86 5.21 6.54
C ARG A 152 17.38 5.52 6.77
N SER A 153 16.80 6.43 5.97
CA SER A 153 15.37 6.71 6.02
C SER A 153 14.55 5.47 5.67
N VAL A 154 14.96 4.72 4.62
CA VAL A 154 14.31 3.44 4.26
C VAL A 154 14.34 2.46 5.44
N MET A 155 15.50 2.29 6.09
CA MET A 155 15.64 1.37 7.23
C MET A 155 14.75 1.77 8.41
N THR A 156 14.63 3.07 8.70
CA THR A 156 13.73 3.58 9.74
C THR A 156 12.28 3.29 9.42
N ARG A 157 11.86 3.54 8.17
CA ARG A 157 10.49 3.22 7.70
C ARG A 157 10.19 1.74 7.71
N MET A 158 11.18 0.89 7.43
CA MET A 158 11.01 -0.56 7.53
C MET A 158 10.70 -1.05 8.95
N VAL A 159 11.27 -0.43 9.97
CA VAL A 159 10.91 -0.71 11.37
C VAL A 159 9.45 -0.37 11.63
N GLU A 160 8.97 0.77 11.14
CA GLU A 160 7.56 1.17 11.27
C GLU A 160 6.61 0.21 10.51
N ILE A 161 6.98 -0.18 9.29
CA ILE A 161 6.22 -1.17 8.50
C ILE A 161 6.13 -2.50 9.25
N ASN A 162 7.24 -3.00 9.77
CA ASN A 162 7.27 -4.25 10.50
C ASN A 162 6.37 -4.21 11.75
N ALA A 163 6.38 -3.11 12.48
CA ALA A 163 5.54 -2.94 13.66
C ALA A 163 4.02 -2.91 13.31
N ARG A 164 3.65 -2.33 12.17
CA ARG A 164 2.25 -2.16 11.76
C ARG A 164 1.71 -3.30 10.90
N SER A 165 2.58 -4.04 10.22
CA SER A 165 2.19 -5.13 9.31
C SER A 165 1.48 -6.29 10.02
N ALA A 166 1.73 -6.49 11.32
CA ALA A 166 1.00 -7.46 12.13
C ALA A 166 -0.50 -7.14 12.19
N HIS A 167 -0.86 -5.87 12.35
CA HIS A 167 -2.25 -5.42 12.37
C HIS A 167 -2.96 -5.64 11.02
N VAL A 168 -2.25 -5.50 9.91
CA VAL A 168 -2.81 -5.81 8.58
C VAL A 168 -3.09 -7.30 8.42
N ALA A 169 -2.21 -8.16 8.93
CA ALA A 169 -2.44 -9.60 8.92
C ALA A 169 -3.68 -9.99 9.75
N GLU A 170 -3.87 -9.38 10.93
CA GLU A 170 -5.06 -9.56 11.76
C GLU A 170 -6.33 -9.09 11.04
N MET A 171 -6.31 -7.89 10.46
CA MET A 171 -7.44 -7.37 9.67
C MET A 171 -7.82 -8.31 8.52
N LYS A 172 -6.83 -8.83 7.79
CA LYS A 172 -7.08 -9.80 6.71
C LYS A 172 -7.72 -11.07 7.22
N LYS A 173 -7.24 -11.60 8.34
CA LYS A 173 -7.81 -12.78 8.99
C LYS A 173 -9.26 -12.51 9.39
N SER A 174 -9.56 -11.37 10.01
CA SER A 174 -10.92 -10.97 10.37
C SER A 174 -11.81 -10.80 9.14
N ALA A 175 -11.32 -10.16 8.08
CA ALA A 175 -12.05 -10.01 6.82
C ALA A 175 -12.34 -11.35 6.13
N GLU A 176 -11.37 -12.26 6.10
CA GLU A 176 -11.54 -13.61 5.56
C GLU A 176 -12.55 -14.41 6.38
N SER A 177 -12.51 -14.32 7.72
CA SER A 177 -13.46 -14.97 8.60
C SER A 177 -14.89 -14.44 8.36
N ILE A 178 -15.07 -13.13 8.20
CA ILE A 178 -16.36 -12.51 7.86
C ILE A 178 -16.85 -13.04 6.50
N TYR A 179 -15.95 -13.09 5.51
CA TYR A 179 -16.30 -13.58 4.19
C TYR A 179 -16.77 -15.05 4.21
N GLN A 180 -16.02 -15.91 4.90
CA GLN A 180 -16.37 -17.34 5.03
C GLN A 180 -17.64 -17.53 5.85
N GLY A 181 -17.83 -16.78 6.95
CA GLY A 181 -19.02 -16.84 7.80
C GLY A 181 -20.26 -16.22 7.17
N SER A 182 -20.11 -15.40 6.13
CA SER A 182 -21.25 -14.68 5.53
C SER A 182 -22.34 -15.61 4.93
N ALA A 183 -21.95 -16.78 4.42
CA ALA A 183 -22.86 -17.78 3.93
C ALA A 183 -23.71 -18.39 5.05
N ASP A 184 -23.07 -18.75 6.16
CA ASP A 184 -23.75 -19.34 7.33
C ASP A 184 -24.73 -18.33 7.95
N VAL A 185 -24.34 -17.07 8.05
CA VAL A 185 -25.19 -15.97 8.52
C VAL A 185 -26.42 -15.85 7.61
N ARG A 186 -26.21 -15.79 6.30
CA ARG A 186 -27.31 -15.70 5.33
C ARG A 186 -28.28 -16.86 5.43
N ASP A 187 -27.75 -18.09 5.49
CA ASP A 187 -28.56 -19.31 5.52
C ASP A 187 -29.32 -19.43 6.85
N LEU A 188 -28.72 -19.04 7.95
CA LEU A 188 -29.37 -19.00 9.27
C LEU A 188 -30.51 -17.97 9.30
N TYR A 189 -30.26 -16.74 8.82
CA TYR A 189 -31.30 -15.71 8.73
C TYR A 189 -32.41 -16.11 7.76
N GLY A 190 -32.10 -16.79 6.65
CA GLY A 190 -33.08 -17.37 5.72
C GLY A 190 -33.96 -18.40 6.40
N ALA A 191 -33.37 -19.32 7.17
CA ALA A 191 -34.11 -20.32 7.94
C ALA A 191 -35.01 -19.71 9.02
N LEU A 192 -34.50 -18.70 9.75
CA LEU A 192 -35.26 -17.93 10.73
C LEU A 192 -36.44 -17.22 10.06
N ALA A 193 -36.23 -16.53 8.94
CA ALA A 193 -37.30 -15.84 8.20
C ALA A 193 -38.39 -16.83 7.75
N ALA A 194 -38.00 -17.96 7.18
CA ALA A 194 -38.95 -19.00 6.76
C ALA A 194 -39.80 -19.58 7.92
N ARG A 195 -39.16 -19.78 9.08
CA ARG A 195 -39.87 -20.20 10.30
C ARG A 195 -40.83 -19.15 10.83
N TYR A 196 -40.42 -17.89 10.88
CA TYR A 196 -41.30 -16.78 11.25
C TYR A 196 -42.48 -16.65 10.29
N GLU A 197 -42.28 -16.83 8.98
CA GLU A 197 -43.37 -16.85 7.99
C GLU A 197 -44.34 -18.01 8.21
N SER A 198 -43.83 -19.21 8.50
CA SER A 198 -44.67 -20.38 8.77
C SER A 198 -45.50 -20.24 10.05
N THR A 199 -44.97 -19.61 11.07
CA THR A 199 -45.65 -19.32 12.33
C THR A 199 -46.66 -18.17 12.17
N ARG A 200 -46.40 -17.24 11.25
CA ARG A 200 -47.29 -16.10 10.93
C ARG A 200 -48.52 -16.47 10.10
N GLY A 201 -48.60 -17.70 9.62
CA GLY A 201 -49.69 -18.16 8.78
C GLY A 201 -51.11 -18.13 9.40
N LYS A 202 -51.25 -17.63 10.66
CA LYS A 202 -52.52 -17.44 11.33
C LYS A 202 -52.93 -15.98 11.62
N GLY A 203 -52.14 -14.99 11.26
CA GLY A 203 -52.57 -13.62 11.49
C GLY A 203 -51.60 -12.56 10.97
N ILE A 204 -51.83 -12.09 9.84
CA ILE A 204 -51.48 -10.84 9.13
C ILE A 204 -50.90 -11.17 7.74
N LYS A 205 -51.84 -11.20 6.80
CA LYS A 205 -51.56 -11.28 5.38
C LYS A 205 -51.11 -9.91 4.88
N SER A 206 -49.82 -9.68 4.80
CA SER A 206 -49.28 -8.66 3.89
C SER A 206 -47.86 -9.03 3.47
N PRO A 207 -47.68 -9.67 2.29
CA PRO A 207 -46.36 -9.94 1.71
C PRO A 207 -45.60 -8.67 1.36
N LEU A 208 -46.28 -7.51 1.38
CA LEU A 208 -45.73 -6.20 1.07
C LEU A 208 -44.70 -5.68 2.12
N PHE A 209 -44.80 -6.09 3.39
CA PHE A 209 -43.90 -5.64 4.44
C PHE A 209 -42.51 -6.30 4.36
N GLY A 210 -42.46 -7.60 4.03
CA GLY A 210 -41.20 -8.34 3.84
C GLY A 210 -40.42 -7.83 2.61
N ILE A 211 -41.15 -7.58 1.52
CA ILE A 211 -40.55 -6.99 0.29
C ILE A 211 -40.03 -5.59 0.57
N GLY A 212 -40.74 -4.77 1.36
CA GLY A 212 -40.32 -3.44 1.76
C GLY A 212 -38.99 -3.42 2.55
N CYS A 213 -38.81 -4.36 3.47
CA CYS A 213 -37.56 -4.49 4.23
C CYS A 213 -36.36 -4.93 3.37
N VAL A 214 -36.58 -5.86 2.43
CA VAL A 214 -35.54 -6.28 1.49
C VAL A 214 -35.15 -5.16 0.54
N ILE A 215 -36.12 -4.40 0.03
CA ILE A 215 -35.88 -3.22 -0.83
C ILE A 215 -35.14 -2.13 -0.04
N ALA A 216 -35.51 -1.88 1.22
CA ALA A 216 -34.81 -0.92 2.08
C ALA A 216 -33.35 -1.32 2.36
N ALA A 217 -33.08 -2.61 2.61
CA ALA A 217 -31.74 -3.13 2.80
C ALA A 217 -30.88 -3.04 1.53
N LEU A 218 -31.48 -3.35 0.36
CA LEU A 218 -30.79 -3.20 -0.93
C LEU A 218 -30.51 -1.74 -1.28
N MET A 219 -31.45 -0.83 -0.97
CA MET A 219 -31.24 0.61 -1.15
C MET A 219 -30.12 1.15 -0.23
N MET A 220 -30.04 0.66 1.00
CA MET A 220 -28.96 1.03 1.93
C MET A 220 -27.59 0.53 1.43
N LEU A 221 -27.53 -0.69 0.94
CA LEU A 221 -26.34 -1.26 0.31
C LEU A 221 -25.93 -0.48 -0.96
N ALA A 222 -26.89 -0.14 -1.81
CA ALA A 222 -26.64 0.63 -3.01
C ALA A 222 -26.16 2.07 -2.69
N THR A 223 -26.68 2.70 -1.64
CA THR A 223 -26.22 4.02 -1.19
C THR A 223 -24.82 3.97 -0.63
N ILE A 224 -24.46 2.94 0.13
CA ILE A 224 -23.08 2.74 0.63
C ILE A 224 -22.11 2.51 -0.53
N CYS A 225 -22.44 1.61 -1.47
CA CYS A 225 -21.64 1.38 -2.68
C CYS A 225 -21.50 2.66 -3.52
N PHE A 226 -22.57 3.45 -3.67
CA PHE A 226 -22.53 4.71 -4.40
C PHE A 226 -21.63 5.75 -3.72
N LEU A 227 -21.66 5.84 -2.39
CA LEU A 227 -20.81 6.75 -1.63
C LEU A 227 -19.33 6.35 -1.73
N ILE A 228 -19.05 5.04 -1.65
CA ILE A 228 -17.68 4.50 -1.85
C ILE A 228 -17.22 4.77 -3.28
N TYR A 229 -18.07 4.53 -4.28
CA TYR A 229 -17.77 4.79 -5.69
C TYR A 229 -17.50 6.28 -5.96
N ARG A 230 -18.34 7.19 -5.40
CA ARG A 230 -18.11 8.64 -5.51
C ARG A 230 -16.79 9.07 -4.87
N LYS A 231 -16.45 8.50 -3.71
CA LYS A 231 -15.19 8.79 -3.00
C LYS A 231 -13.97 8.27 -3.77
N ALA A 232 -14.06 7.06 -4.33
CA ALA A 232 -13.03 6.47 -5.17
C ALA A 232 -12.83 7.25 -6.48
N LYS A 233 -13.93 7.67 -7.13
CA LYS A 233 -13.86 8.47 -8.37
C LYS A 233 -13.25 9.85 -8.15
N LYS A 234 -13.51 10.48 -6.98
CA LYS A 234 -12.92 11.77 -6.62
C LYS A 234 -11.40 11.61 -6.37
N LEU A 235 -10.99 10.54 -5.71
CA LEU A 235 -9.57 10.24 -5.45
C LEU A 235 -8.80 9.95 -6.77
N ILE A 236 -9.42 9.21 -7.69
CA ILE A 236 -8.82 8.90 -9.01
C ILE A 236 -8.70 10.18 -9.87
N GLY A 237 -9.68 11.09 -9.78
CA GLY A 237 -9.64 12.38 -10.49
C GLY A 237 -8.52 13.30 -9.98
N GLU A 238 -8.29 13.35 -8.68
CA GLU A 238 -7.21 14.14 -8.08
C GLU A 238 -5.82 13.57 -8.44
N THR A 239 -5.68 12.25 -8.49
CA THR A 239 -4.42 11.60 -8.90
C THR A 239 -4.14 11.76 -10.40
N ALA A 240 -5.17 11.72 -11.25
CA ALA A 240 -5.03 11.95 -12.68
C ALA A 240 -4.62 13.40 -12.98
N TYR A 241 -5.21 14.37 -12.28
CA TYR A 241 -4.87 15.79 -12.42
C TYR A 241 -3.44 16.10 -11.97
N GLN A 242 -2.98 15.50 -10.86
CA GLN A 242 -1.58 15.60 -10.42
C GLN A 242 -0.60 14.95 -11.41
N ASN A 243 -1.00 13.84 -12.03
CA ASN A 243 -0.15 13.16 -13.00
C ASN A 243 -0.04 13.95 -14.32
N GLU A 244 -1.14 14.62 -14.76
CA GLU A 244 -1.09 15.56 -15.90
C GLU A 244 -0.21 16.77 -15.61
N GLN A 245 -0.30 17.36 -14.41
CA GLN A 245 0.56 18.48 -14.03
C GLN A 245 2.04 18.06 -13.97
N ASN A 246 2.34 16.86 -13.43
CA ASN A 246 3.70 16.34 -13.39
C ASN A 246 4.24 16.05 -14.81
N GLN A 247 3.40 15.50 -15.71
CA GLN A 247 3.80 15.29 -17.11
C GLN A 247 4.00 16.62 -17.86
N ALA A 248 3.14 17.61 -17.64
CA ALA A 248 3.30 18.95 -18.22
C ALA A 248 4.59 19.62 -17.72
N ALA A 249 4.92 19.50 -16.43
CA ALA A 249 6.17 20.02 -15.87
C ALA A 249 7.41 19.28 -16.44
N ILE A 250 7.33 17.97 -16.64
CA ILE A 250 8.41 17.18 -17.28
C ILE A 250 8.58 17.58 -18.74
N HIS A 251 7.49 17.79 -19.51
CA HIS A 251 7.56 18.24 -20.89
C HIS A 251 8.11 19.66 -21.00
N GLN A 252 7.78 20.54 -20.04
CA GLN A 252 8.34 21.89 -20.02
C GLN A 252 9.84 21.86 -19.73
N LEU A 253 10.29 21.06 -18.75
CA LEU A 253 11.71 20.89 -18.44
C LEU A 253 12.49 20.23 -19.59
N LEU A 254 11.88 19.29 -20.31
CA LEU A 254 12.48 18.69 -21.50
C LEU A 254 12.54 19.68 -22.67
N GLY A 255 11.56 20.58 -22.80
CA GLY A 255 11.58 21.69 -23.76
C GLY A 255 12.70 22.70 -23.46
N GLU A 256 12.83 23.09 -22.21
CA GLU A 256 13.91 24.01 -21.77
C GLU A 256 15.31 23.39 -21.91
N LEU A 257 15.43 22.06 -21.75
CA LEU A 257 16.69 21.33 -21.99
C LEU A 257 17.01 21.18 -23.49
N ALA A 258 16.00 21.05 -24.35
CA ALA A 258 16.18 21.00 -25.80
C ALA A 258 16.59 22.37 -26.36
N ASP A 259 16.02 23.45 -25.82
CA ASP A 259 16.40 24.83 -26.20
C ASP A 259 17.82 25.22 -25.73
N LEU A 260 18.33 24.57 -24.67
CA LEU A 260 19.73 24.72 -24.22
C LEU A 260 20.73 24.00 -25.13
N ASP A 261 20.32 22.93 -25.84
CA ASP A 261 21.17 22.20 -26.76
C ASP A 261 21.31 22.92 -28.14
N ASP A 262 20.31 23.77 -28.49
CA ASP A 262 20.32 24.58 -29.72
C ASP A 262 21.03 25.95 -29.58
N GLY A 263 21.59 26.27 -28.42
CA GLY A 263 22.55 27.38 -28.24
C GLY A 263 21.98 28.79 -28.22
N ASP A 264 20.69 28.98 -27.98
CA ASP A 264 20.05 30.31 -27.89
C ASP A 264 19.87 30.74 -26.43
N LEU A 265 20.83 31.57 -25.93
CA LEU A 265 20.86 32.14 -24.59
C LEU A 265 20.02 33.41 -24.50
N SER A 266 18.72 33.33 -24.61
CA SER A 266 17.83 34.43 -24.24
C SER A 266 17.04 34.11 -22.99
N PHE A 267 17.67 34.34 -21.85
CA PHE A 267 17.06 34.19 -20.53
C PHE A 267 16.08 35.33 -20.26
N GLN A 268 14.80 35.08 -20.24
CA GLN A 268 13.82 35.95 -19.59
C GLN A 268 13.28 35.27 -18.35
N THR A 269 13.85 35.65 -17.20
CA THR A 269 13.32 35.34 -15.88
C THR A 269 11.95 35.98 -15.68
N ALA A 270 10.88 35.19 -15.77
CA ALA A 270 9.59 35.59 -15.22
C ALA A 270 9.54 35.14 -13.75
N VAL A 271 9.74 36.10 -12.87
CA VAL A 271 9.43 35.99 -11.44
C VAL A 271 7.92 35.86 -11.33
N ILE A 272 7.43 34.71 -10.89
CA ILE A 272 6.05 34.58 -10.42
C ILE A 272 6.08 34.82 -8.91
N GLU A 273 5.82 36.04 -8.57
CA GLU A 273 5.34 36.50 -7.28
C GLU A 273 3.85 36.18 -7.22
N SER A 274 3.39 35.43 -6.18
CA SER A 274 2.13 35.68 -5.48
C SER A 274 1.59 34.47 -4.78
N LEU A 275 1.40 34.70 -3.53
CA LEU A 275 0.24 34.50 -2.65
C LEU A 275 -0.34 33.08 -2.55
#